data_98ec6332f200992930ec121093b52a35
#
_entry.id   98ec6332f200992930ec121093b52a35
#
_cell.length_a   1.000
_cell.length_b   1.000
_cell.length_c   1.000
_cell.angle_alpha   90.00
_cell.angle_beta   90.00
_cell.angle_gamma   90.00
#
_symmetry.space_group_name_H-M   'P 1'
#
loop_
_entity.id
_entity.type
_entity.pdbx_description
1 polymer ?
#
loop_
_entity_poly.entity_id
_entity_poly.type
_entity_poly.pdbx_seq_one_letter_code
_entity_poly.pdbx_strand_id
1 'polypeptide(L)'
;AKLVCALSQGMYWFLVARKDLNIALGDARALKGLNIGAAPWVDLGLRALLKEEGIDPDADVNIAPIPGTVVPGVSFGVTAAAALEDGKIDAFWANGMGAEVAVTKGVGTIVLDPRRGVGPAASFNFTQPVFATTQKMIDEQPDTVAAAVRAIVNVQKAMKEDVSLATEVGRKSFPEAETALIAQVVERDLPFYDAAITPEFVTGMNAFCRDMGLMTGDPSFEDVVATQFSNLW
;
A
#
# COMPACT_ATOMS: atom_id res chain seq x y z
N ALA A 1 -17.23 -12.29 2.64
CA ALA A 1 -16.24 -11.73 3.58
C ALA A 1 -16.75 -10.42 4.14
N LYS A 2 -16.31 -10.08 5.35
CA LYS A 2 -16.58 -8.80 6.00
C LYS A 2 -15.25 -8.16 6.41
N LEU A 3 -15.13 -6.87 6.19
CA LEU A 3 -14.04 -6.05 6.70
C LEU A 3 -14.30 -5.78 8.18
N VAL A 4 -13.29 -5.95 9.03
CA VAL A 4 -13.48 -5.90 10.48
C VAL A 4 -12.79 -4.69 11.12
N CYS A 5 -11.56 -4.39 10.72
CA CYS A 5 -10.86 -3.16 11.06
C CYS A 5 -9.75 -2.87 10.05
N ALA A 6 -9.30 -1.64 9.97
CA ALA A 6 -8.15 -1.26 9.16
C ALA A 6 -6.83 -1.55 9.91
N LEU A 7 -5.82 -1.99 9.16
CA LEU A 7 -4.43 -2.07 9.65
C LEU A 7 -3.73 -0.72 9.51
N SER A 8 -4.05 0.04 8.45
CA SER A 8 -3.67 1.43 8.28
C SER A 8 -4.57 2.10 7.25
N GLN A 9 -4.58 3.41 7.20
CA GLN A 9 -5.42 4.21 6.30
C GLN A 9 -4.76 4.44 4.94
N GLY A 10 -5.56 4.44 3.89
CA GLY A 10 -5.20 4.90 2.55
C GLY A 10 -4.17 4.07 1.78
N MET A 11 -3.93 4.50 0.56
CA MET A 11 -2.99 3.89 -0.38
C MET A 11 -1.54 3.99 0.13
N TYR A 12 -0.91 2.87 0.45
CA TYR A 12 0.44 2.80 1.02
C TYR A 12 1.53 2.44 0.00
N TRP A 13 1.21 2.57 -1.29
CA TRP A 13 2.13 2.32 -2.38
C TRP A 13 2.77 3.63 -2.84
N PHE A 14 4.01 3.53 -3.31
CA PHE A 14 4.81 4.63 -3.79
C PHE A 14 5.21 4.40 -5.25
N LEU A 15 5.21 5.46 -6.05
CA LEU A 15 5.96 5.45 -7.29
C LEU A 15 7.35 6.00 -7.02
N VAL A 16 8.34 5.18 -7.28
CA VAL A 16 9.76 5.54 -7.15
C VAL A 16 10.39 5.45 -8.53
N ALA A 17 10.99 6.54 -8.99
CA ALA A 17 11.72 6.60 -10.25
C ALA A 17 13.24 6.60 -10.00
N ARG A 18 13.98 6.18 -10.99
CA ARG A 18 15.44 6.25 -10.99
C ARG A 18 15.91 7.70 -10.78
N LYS A 19 16.85 7.90 -9.87
CA LYS A 19 17.25 9.23 -9.41
C LYS A 19 17.83 10.10 -10.52
N ASP A 20 18.56 9.52 -11.47
CA ASP A 20 19.18 10.23 -12.59
C ASP A 20 18.17 10.80 -13.60
N LEU A 21 16.92 10.34 -13.58
CA LEU A 21 15.84 10.92 -14.39
C LEU A 21 15.39 12.30 -13.89
N ASN A 22 15.77 12.69 -12.66
CA ASN A 22 15.46 13.98 -12.05
C ASN A 22 13.98 14.40 -12.12
N ILE A 23 13.07 13.42 -11.97
CA ILE A 23 11.62 13.66 -11.96
C ILE A 23 11.24 14.35 -10.65
N ALA A 24 10.51 15.45 -10.75
CA ALA A 24 10.06 16.18 -9.57
C ALA A 24 8.95 15.42 -8.83
N LEU A 25 8.87 15.64 -7.51
CA LEU A 25 7.80 15.11 -6.68
C LEU A 25 6.44 15.62 -7.20
N GLY A 26 5.51 14.70 -7.47
CA GLY A 26 4.18 15.00 -8.00
C GLY A 26 4.09 15.12 -9.53
N ASP A 27 5.20 15.04 -10.25
CA ASP A 27 5.18 15.15 -11.73
C ASP A 27 4.88 13.79 -12.38
N ALA A 28 3.61 13.41 -12.36
CA ALA A 28 3.16 12.19 -13.02
C ALA A 28 3.37 12.23 -14.55
N ARG A 29 3.38 13.40 -15.18
CA ARG A 29 3.52 13.53 -16.64
C ARG A 29 4.89 13.15 -17.14
N ALA A 30 5.91 13.32 -16.31
CA ALA A 30 7.28 12.90 -16.63
C ALA A 30 7.45 11.37 -16.67
N LEU A 31 6.42 10.60 -16.28
CA LEU A 31 6.43 9.14 -16.35
C LEU A 31 6.17 8.60 -17.77
N LYS A 32 5.70 9.43 -18.70
CA LYS A 32 5.40 8.98 -20.07
C LYS A 32 6.64 8.39 -20.76
N GLY A 33 6.45 7.24 -21.39
CA GLY A 33 7.51 6.49 -22.07
C GLY A 33 8.35 5.60 -21.16
N LEU A 34 8.15 5.63 -19.83
CA LEU A 34 8.98 4.87 -18.89
C LEU A 34 8.51 3.42 -18.73
N ASN A 35 9.48 2.55 -18.41
CA ASN A 35 9.26 1.18 -18.00
C ASN A 35 9.06 1.13 -16.48
N ILE A 36 7.85 0.83 -16.04
CA ILE A 36 7.44 0.83 -14.63
C ILE A 36 7.22 -0.61 -14.16
N GLY A 37 8.03 -1.04 -13.20
CA GLY A 37 7.88 -2.34 -12.57
C GLY A 37 6.75 -2.34 -11.53
N ALA A 38 5.75 -3.21 -11.69
CA ALA A 38 4.68 -3.38 -10.72
C ALA A 38 4.27 -4.86 -10.62
N ALA A 39 3.86 -5.30 -9.42
CA ALA A 39 3.33 -6.64 -9.24
C ALA A 39 1.90 -6.73 -9.81
N PRO A 40 1.49 -7.90 -10.36
CA PRO A 40 0.12 -8.12 -10.77
C PRO A 40 -0.87 -7.83 -9.64
N TRP A 41 -2.03 -7.27 -9.97
CA TRP A 41 -3.09 -6.79 -9.08
C TRP A 41 -2.75 -5.48 -8.33
N VAL A 42 -1.49 -5.31 -7.92
CA VAL A 42 -1.02 -4.07 -7.29
C VAL A 42 -0.92 -2.94 -8.32
N ASP A 43 -0.60 -3.27 -9.56
CA ASP A 43 -0.56 -2.35 -10.70
C ASP A 43 -1.90 -1.66 -11.00
N LEU A 44 -3.02 -2.26 -10.60
CA LEU A 44 -4.35 -1.67 -10.80
C LEU A 44 -4.50 -0.30 -10.12
N GLY A 45 -3.94 -0.14 -8.91
CA GLY A 45 -3.94 1.15 -8.22
C GLY A 45 -3.12 2.21 -8.95
N LEU A 46 -1.97 1.83 -9.51
CA LEU A 46 -1.16 2.72 -10.34
C LEU A 46 -1.89 3.11 -11.63
N ARG A 47 -2.49 2.13 -12.32
CA ARG A 47 -3.24 2.37 -13.56
C ARG A 47 -4.40 3.33 -13.35
N ALA A 48 -5.17 3.16 -12.27
CA ALA A 48 -6.24 4.08 -11.91
C ALA A 48 -5.71 5.48 -11.60
N LEU A 49 -4.62 5.58 -10.82
CA LEU A 49 -3.99 6.85 -10.50
C LEU A 49 -3.51 7.60 -11.76
N LEU A 50 -2.88 6.90 -12.70
CA LEU A 50 -2.42 7.49 -13.95
C LEU A 50 -3.58 8.01 -14.81
N LYS A 51 -4.72 7.29 -14.85
CA LYS A 51 -5.94 7.76 -15.54
C LYS A 51 -6.47 9.05 -14.94
N GLU A 52 -6.47 9.19 -13.61
CA GLU A 52 -6.85 10.44 -12.93
C GLU A 52 -5.93 11.62 -13.31
N GLU A 53 -4.66 11.35 -13.60
CA GLU A 53 -3.68 12.35 -14.09
C GLU A 53 -3.76 12.60 -15.61
N GLY A 54 -4.71 11.95 -16.30
CA GLY A 54 -4.86 12.07 -17.76
C GLY A 54 -3.75 11.36 -18.55
N ILE A 55 -3.18 10.31 -17.97
CA ILE A 55 -2.17 9.44 -18.59
C ILE A 55 -2.81 8.09 -18.90
N ASP A 56 -2.71 7.66 -20.16
CA ASP A 56 -3.17 6.33 -20.56
C ASP A 56 -2.17 5.28 -20.10
N PRO A 57 -2.54 4.40 -19.12
CA PRO A 57 -1.62 3.41 -18.57
C PRO A 57 -1.24 2.29 -19.55
N ASP A 58 -1.93 2.18 -20.69
CA ASP A 58 -1.68 1.16 -21.70
C ASP A 58 -0.94 1.73 -22.94
N ALA A 59 -1.02 3.05 -23.16
CA ALA A 59 -0.40 3.71 -24.31
C ALA A 59 0.77 4.63 -23.94
N ASP A 60 0.72 5.31 -22.80
CA ASP A 60 1.71 6.33 -22.42
C ASP A 60 2.86 5.79 -21.58
N VAL A 61 2.71 4.62 -20.93
CA VAL A 61 3.73 4.00 -20.06
C VAL A 61 3.79 2.50 -20.29
N ASN A 62 4.90 1.86 -19.93
CA ASN A 62 5.01 0.40 -19.98
C ASN A 62 5.00 -0.18 -18.56
N ILE A 63 3.84 -0.63 -18.08
CA ILE A 63 3.69 -1.24 -16.76
C ILE A 63 3.75 -2.76 -16.90
N ALA A 64 4.75 -3.37 -16.30
CA ALA A 64 4.96 -4.82 -16.38
C ALA A 64 5.52 -5.40 -15.07
N PRO A 65 5.30 -6.70 -14.79
CA PRO A 65 6.00 -7.40 -13.73
C PRO A 65 7.51 -7.40 -13.96
N ILE A 66 8.27 -7.22 -12.87
CA ILE A 66 9.74 -7.28 -12.95
C ILE A 66 10.16 -8.74 -13.02
N PRO A 67 10.91 -9.18 -14.05
CA PRO A 67 11.38 -10.56 -14.16
C PRO A 67 12.21 -10.99 -12.94
N GLY A 68 11.95 -12.18 -12.41
CA GLY A 68 12.70 -12.75 -11.30
C GLY A 68 12.37 -12.19 -9.91
N THR A 69 11.28 -11.41 -9.77
CA THR A 69 10.89 -10.80 -8.49
C THR A 69 10.19 -11.76 -7.51
N VAL A 70 9.77 -12.93 -7.95
CA VAL A 70 9.16 -13.94 -7.07
C VAL A 70 10.26 -14.78 -6.45
N VAL A 71 10.92 -14.23 -5.43
CA VAL A 71 11.93 -14.95 -4.63
C VAL A 71 11.34 -15.18 -3.24
N PRO A 72 11.18 -16.43 -2.78
CA PRO A 72 10.71 -16.72 -1.44
C PRO A 72 11.53 -15.99 -0.36
N GLY A 73 10.85 -15.30 0.56
CA GLY A 73 11.49 -14.61 1.68
C GLY A 73 12.09 -13.23 1.36
N VAL A 74 11.95 -12.75 0.11
CA VAL A 74 12.37 -11.38 -0.27
C VAL A 74 11.15 -10.56 -0.67
N SER A 75 11.05 -9.33 -0.16
CA SER A 75 9.94 -8.46 -0.53
C SER A 75 10.07 -7.99 -1.98
N PHE A 76 8.93 -7.87 -2.68
CA PHE A 76 8.89 -7.33 -4.03
C PHE A 76 9.58 -5.96 -4.12
N GLY A 77 9.36 -5.09 -3.13
CA GLY A 77 9.94 -3.75 -3.13
C GLY A 77 11.46 -3.73 -3.10
N VAL A 78 12.09 -4.66 -2.36
CA VAL A 78 13.57 -4.79 -2.32
C VAL A 78 14.10 -5.25 -3.68
N THR A 79 13.43 -6.22 -4.30
CA THR A 79 13.82 -6.70 -5.64
C THR A 79 13.60 -5.63 -6.70
N ALA A 80 12.53 -4.84 -6.57
CA ALA A 80 12.26 -3.70 -7.45
C ALA A 80 13.35 -2.61 -7.33
N ALA A 81 13.79 -2.30 -6.10
CA ALA A 81 14.89 -1.36 -5.88
C ALA A 81 16.20 -1.86 -6.51
N ALA A 82 16.49 -3.15 -6.45
CA ALA A 82 17.65 -3.74 -7.13
C ALA A 82 17.53 -3.65 -8.67
N ALA A 83 16.35 -3.92 -9.22
CA ALA A 83 16.10 -3.79 -10.67
C ALA A 83 16.23 -2.34 -11.15
N LEU A 84 15.87 -1.37 -10.30
CA LEU A 84 16.05 0.05 -10.56
C LEU A 84 17.55 0.41 -10.58
N GLU A 85 18.31 -0.08 -9.59
CA GLU A 85 19.76 0.10 -9.49
C GLU A 85 20.51 -0.47 -10.70
N ASP A 86 20.07 -1.66 -11.17
CA ASP A 86 20.61 -2.33 -12.36
C ASP A 86 20.20 -1.67 -13.69
N GLY A 87 19.33 -0.65 -13.67
CA GLY A 87 18.81 0.02 -14.88
C GLY A 87 17.88 -0.86 -15.73
N LYS A 88 17.32 -1.92 -15.15
CA LYS A 88 16.35 -2.83 -15.83
C LYS A 88 14.97 -2.22 -15.98
N ILE A 89 14.64 -1.27 -15.12
CA ILE A 89 13.41 -0.48 -15.10
C ILE A 89 13.73 0.99 -14.83
N ASP A 90 12.84 1.88 -15.23
CA ASP A 90 12.97 3.32 -15.01
C ASP A 90 12.29 3.78 -13.72
N ALA A 91 11.23 3.06 -13.32
CA ALA A 91 10.48 3.30 -12.10
C ALA A 91 9.86 1.99 -11.58
N PHE A 92 9.36 2.01 -10.34
CA PHE A 92 8.56 0.93 -9.79
C PHE A 92 7.42 1.45 -8.90
N TRP A 93 6.39 0.62 -8.77
CA TRP A 93 5.27 0.82 -7.87
C TRP A 93 5.32 -0.23 -6.78
N ALA A 94 5.65 0.17 -5.54
CA ALA A 94 5.86 -0.75 -4.42
C ALA A 94 5.51 -0.12 -3.07
N ASN A 95 5.50 -0.96 -2.03
CA ASN A 95 5.29 -0.55 -0.65
C ASN A 95 6.46 0.25 -0.07
N GLY A 96 6.27 0.73 1.17
CA GLY A 96 7.21 1.59 1.86
C GLY A 96 8.62 1.04 1.99
N MET A 97 8.80 -0.29 2.18
CA MET A 97 10.13 -0.89 2.29
C MET A 97 10.93 -0.74 0.99
N GLY A 98 10.30 -0.97 -0.16
CA GLY A 98 10.96 -0.79 -1.46
C GLY A 98 11.36 0.66 -1.71
N ALA A 99 10.49 1.60 -1.39
CA ALA A 99 10.78 3.02 -1.49
C ALA A 99 11.96 3.41 -0.59
N GLU A 100 11.95 2.94 0.67
CA GLU A 100 13.02 3.25 1.64
C GLU A 100 14.38 2.71 1.21
N VAL A 101 14.43 1.46 0.72
CA VAL A 101 15.66 0.85 0.19
C VAL A 101 16.23 1.67 -0.97
N ALA A 102 15.39 2.05 -1.95
CA ALA A 102 15.84 2.79 -3.12
C ALA A 102 16.33 4.22 -2.77
N VAL A 103 15.64 4.89 -1.85
CA VAL A 103 16.01 6.24 -1.39
C VAL A 103 17.29 6.22 -0.56
N THR A 104 17.40 5.29 0.40
CA THR A 104 18.58 5.15 1.28
C THR A 104 19.84 4.79 0.46
N LYS A 105 19.71 3.94 -0.54
CA LYS A 105 20.79 3.64 -1.48
C LYS A 105 21.14 4.82 -2.42
N GLY A 106 20.27 5.81 -2.50
CA GLY A 106 20.46 6.97 -3.40
C GLY A 106 20.24 6.65 -4.88
N VAL A 107 19.61 5.52 -5.21
CA VAL A 107 19.32 5.06 -6.58
C VAL A 107 17.94 5.48 -7.06
N GLY A 108 17.00 5.74 -6.14
CA GLY A 108 15.62 6.15 -6.44
C GLY A 108 15.22 7.45 -5.78
N THR A 109 14.15 8.07 -6.32
CA THR A 109 13.45 9.20 -5.73
C THR A 109 11.95 8.92 -5.76
N ILE A 110 11.22 9.29 -4.70
CA ILE A 110 9.76 9.19 -4.66
C ILE A 110 9.19 10.26 -5.59
N VAL A 111 8.34 9.83 -6.51
CA VAL A 111 7.60 10.69 -7.44
C VAL A 111 6.14 10.85 -7.02
N LEU A 112 5.49 9.76 -6.62
CA LEU A 112 4.10 9.80 -6.13
C LEU A 112 4.00 9.12 -4.77
N ASP A 113 3.24 9.76 -3.87
CA ASP A 113 2.88 9.27 -2.53
C ASP A 113 1.42 9.67 -2.26
N PRO A 114 0.44 8.91 -2.79
CA PRO A 114 -0.97 9.26 -2.66
C PRO A 114 -1.45 9.39 -1.22
N ARG A 115 -0.90 8.59 -0.32
CA ARG A 115 -1.24 8.64 1.11
C ARG A 115 -0.94 10.00 1.74
N ARG A 116 0.10 10.71 1.24
CA ARG A 116 0.51 12.04 1.73
C ARG A 116 0.10 13.17 0.79
N GLY A 117 -0.87 12.88 -0.12
CA GLY A 117 -1.43 13.90 -1.01
C GLY A 117 -0.55 14.25 -2.20
N VAL A 118 0.46 13.43 -2.51
CA VAL A 118 1.28 13.59 -3.72
C VAL A 118 0.73 12.68 -4.81
N GLY A 119 -0.24 13.18 -5.54
CA GLY A 119 -1.04 12.51 -6.56
C GLY A 119 -2.52 12.87 -6.44
N PRO A 120 -3.40 12.27 -7.27
CA PRO A 120 -4.83 12.53 -7.23
C PRO A 120 -5.43 12.18 -5.86
N ALA A 121 -6.31 13.05 -5.34
CA ALA A 121 -6.93 12.84 -4.02
C ALA A 121 -7.76 11.54 -3.96
N ALA A 122 -8.43 11.16 -5.05
CA ALA A 122 -9.21 9.92 -5.14
C ALA A 122 -8.36 8.66 -4.87
N SER A 123 -7.08 8.69 -5.27
CA SER A 123 -6.19 7.54 -5.15
C SER A 123 -5.88 7.14 -3.70
N PHE A 124 -6.13 8.01 -2.73
CA PHE A 124 -6.05 7.66 -1.30
C PHE A 124 -6.93 6.45 -0.95
N ASN A 125 -8.11 6.33 -1.58
CA ASN A 125 -9.10 5.29 -1.31
C ASN A 125 -9.04 4.10 -2.31
N PHE A 126 -8.03 4.00 -3.17
CA PHE A 126 -7.91 2.87 -4.11
C PHE A 126 -7.41 1.58 -3.45
N THR A 127 -6.85 1.66 -2.26
CA THR A 127 -6.51 0.49 -1.43
C THR A 127 -6.40 0.88 0.04
N GLN A 128 -6.68 -0.08 0.89
CA GLN A 128 -6.48 0.03 2.34
C GLN A 128 -6.20 -1.37 2.90
N PRO A 129 -5.13 -1.55 3.66
CA PRO A 129 -4.90 -2.84 4.32
C PRO A 129 -5.90 -3.02 5.44
N VAL A 130 -6.64 -4.12 5.40
CA VAL A 130 -7.71 -4.40 6.35
C VAL A 130 -7.60 -5.82 6.91
N PHE A 131 -8.06 -6.01 8.12
CA PHE A 131 -8.39 -7.33 8.66
C PHE A 131 -9.80 -7.69 8.21
N ALA A 132 -9.94 -8.82 7.53
CA ALA A 132 -11.21 -9.33 7.04
C ALA A 132 -11.44 -10.78 7.49
N THR A 133 -12.69 -11.16 7.64
CA THR A 133 -13.08 -12.54 7.97
C THR A 133 -14.38 -12.94 7.29
N THR A 134 -14.83 -14.17 7.51
CA THR A 134 -16.10 -14.65 6.98
C THR A 134 -17.26 -14.31 7.93
N GLN A 135 -18.48 -14.18 7.40
CA GLN A 135 -19.67 -14.04 8.24
C GLN A 135 -19.81 -15.23 9.22
N LYS A 136 -19.52 -16.44 8.74
CA LYS A 136 -19.53 -17.65 9.59
C LYS A 136 -18.62 -17.50 10.83
N MET A 137 -17.40 -16.99 10.65
CA MET A 137 -16.46 -16.79 11.78
C MET A 137 -17.00 -15.75 12.77
N ILE A 138 -17.65 -14.71 12.26
CA ILE A 138 -18.28 -13.67 13.09
C ILE A 138 -19.43 -14.27 13.92
N ASP A 139 -20.26 -15.10 13.31
CA ASP A 139 -21.44 -15.70 13.95
C ASP A 139 -21.06 -16.77 14.98
N GLU A 140 -20.08 -17.62 14.66
CA GLU A 140 -19.69 -18.75 15.51
C GLU A 140 -18.66 -18.38 16.59
N GLN A 141 -17.79 -17.38 16.33
CA GLN A 141 -16.67 -17.03 17.22
C GLN A 141 -16.47 -15.50 17.35
N PRO A 142 -17.50 -14.73 17.72
CA PRO A 142 -17.41 -13.27 17.79
C PRO A 142 -16.33 -12.78 18.77
N ASP A 143 -16.13 -13.48 19.88
CA ASP A 143 -15.10 -13.12 20.87
C ASP A 143 -13.68 -13.28 20.33
N THR A 144 -13.45 -14.28 19.48
CA THR A 144 -12.15 -14.46 18.79
C THR A 144 -11.89 -13.32 17.81
N VAL A 145 -12.90 -12.93 17.04
CA VAL A 145 -12.80 -11.78 16.11
C VAL A 145 -12.54 -10.48 16.88
N ALA A 146 -13.29 -10.25 17.98
CA ALA A 146 -13.09 -9.09 18.84
C ALA A 146 -11.69 -9.06 19.47
N ALA A 147 -11.15 -10.23 19.87
CA ALA A 147 -9.80 -10.33 20.41
C ALA A 147 -8.74 -9.97 19.36
N ALA A 148 -8.91 -10.39 18.11
CA ALA A 148 -8.03 -10.03 16.99
C ALA A 148 -8.07 -8.51 16.72
N VAL A 149 -9.24 -7.87 16.71
CA VAL A 149 -9.37 -6.42 16.58
C VAL A 149 -8.61 -5.70 17.69
N ARG A 150 -8.84 -6.10 18.95
CA ARG A 150 -8.13 -5.50 20.11
C ARG A 150 -6.61 -5.66 19.98
N ALA A 151 -6.12 -6.82 19.50
CA ALA A 151 -4.69 -7.03 19.28
C ALA A 151 -4.11 -6.05 18.25
N ILE A 152 -4.80 -5.86 17.12
CA ILE A 152 -4.40 -4.91 16.07
C ILE A 152 -4.36 -3.48 16.63
N VAL A 153 -5.44 -3.05 17.29
CA VAL A 153 -5.53 -1.70 17.88
C VAL A 153 -4.44 -1.47 18.95
N ASN A 154 -4.16 -2.47 19.78
CA ASN A 154 -3.10 -2.38 20.78
C ASN A 154 -1.70 -2.26 20.13
N VAL A 155 -1.45 -2.99 19.03
CA VAL A 155 -0.19 -2.86 18.28
C VAL A 155 -0.08 -1.47 17.65
N GLN A 156 -1.15 -0.92 17.06
CA GLN A 156 -1.14 0.44 16.51
C GLN A 156 -0.83 1.48 17.59
N LYS A 157 -1.41 1.34 18.79
CA LYS A 157 -1.13 2.21 19.94
C LYS A 157 0.32 2.07 20.41
N ALA A 158 0.80 0.85 20.57
CA ALA A 158 2.17 0.58 21.02
C ALA A 158 3.21 1.15 20.04
N MET A 159 3.00 1.01 18.72
CA MET A 159 3.89 1.61 17.72
C MET A 159 3.89 3.14 17.75
N LYS A 160 2.76 3.79 18.10
CA LYS A 160 2.69 5.24 18.28
C LYS A 160 3.48 5.71 19.51
N GLU A 161 3.60 4.87 20.52
CA GLU A 161 4.38 5.15 21.74
C GLU A 161 5.87 4.85 21.54
N ASP A 162 6.19 3.72 20.87
CA ASP A 162 7.56 3.28 20.63
C ASP A 162 7.70 2.48 19.33
N VAL A 163 8.22 3.13 18.29
CA VAL A 163 8.44 2.50 16.97
C VAL A 163 9.50 1.40 17.00
N SER A 164 10.39 1.37 18.01
CA SER A 164 11.45 0.37 18.11
C SER A 164 10.90 -1.04 18.31
N LEU A 165 9.69 -1.18 18.85
CA LEU A 165 8.98 -2.45 19.00
C LEU A 165 8.80 -3.17 17.65
N ALA A 166 8.53 -2.42 16.58
CA ALA A 166 8.43 -2.98 15.23
C ALA A 166 9.77 -3.56 14.75
N THR A 167 10.88 -2.88 15.05
CA THR A 167 12.23 -3.37 14.73
C THR A 167 12.59 -4.63 15.53
N GLU A 168 12.22 -4.71 16.81
CA GLU A 168 12.44 -5.90 17.63
C GLU A 168 11.75 -7.15 17.07
N VAL A 169 10.50 -6.98 16.65
CA VAL A 169 9.74 -8.05 15.99
C VAL A 169 10.36 -8.37 14.62
N GLY A 170 10.73 -7.35 13.87
CA GLY A 170 11.32 -7.45 12.53
C GLY A 170 12.61 -8.28 12.51
N ARG A 171 13.46 -8.18 13.54
CA ARG A 171 14.69 -8.99 13.67
C ARG A 171 14.46 -10.49 13.60
N LYS A 172 13.25 -10.95 13.91
CA LYS A 172 12.87 -12.37 13.88
C LYS A 172 12.35 -12.82 12.51
N SER A 173 11.98 -11.88 11.65
CA SER A 173 11.20 -12.17 10.44
C SER A 173 11.81 -11.61 9.15
N PHE A 174 12.73 -10.65 9.24
CA PHE A 174 13.31 -9.96 8.09
C PHE A 174 14.84 -10.04 8.09
N PRO A 175 15.48 -9.97 6.92
CA PRO A 175 16.92 -9.79 6.79
C PRO A 175 17.41 -8.53 7.53
N GLU A 176 18.66 -8.54 8.00
CA GLU A 176 19.24 -7.45 8.80
C GLU A 176 19.16 -6.09 8.10
N ALA A 177 19.43 -6.04 6.80
CA ALA A 177 19.37 -4.81 6.00
C ALA A 177 17.95 -4.20 5.94
N GLU A 178 16.91 -5.03 5.87
CA GLU A 178 15.52 -4.57 5.92
C GLU A 178 15.12 -4.18 7.34
N THR A 179 15.55 -4.96 8.33
CA THR A 179 15.26 -4.70 9.75
C THR A 179 15.75 -3.31 10.18
N ALA A 180 16.90 -2.88 9.69
CA ALA A 180 17.46 -1.55 9.99
C ALA A 180 16.57 -0.40 9.50
N LEU A 181 15.72 -0.63 8.49
CA LEU A 181 14.84 0.37 7.92
C LEU A 181 13.42 0.36 8.49
N ILE A 182 13.04 -0.68 9.27
CA ILE A 182 11.66 -0.85 9.76
C ILE A 182 11.19 0.36 10.57
N ALA A 183 12.02 0.85 11.50
CA ALA A 183 11.63 1.99 12.32
C ALA A 183 11.31 3.23 11.49
N GLN A 184 12.11 3.54 10.46
CA GLN A 184 11.89 4.68 9.56
C GLN A 184 10.61 4.52 8.75
N VAL A 185 10.33 3.30 8.22
CA VAL A 185 9.10 3.02 7.49
C VAL A 185 7.88 3.18 8.39
N VAL A 186 7.94 2.63 9.62
CA VAL A 186 6.83 2.72 10.60
C VAL A 186 6.63 4.17 11.05
N GLU A 187 7.68 4.89 11.41
CA GLU A 187 7.61 6.29 11.86
C GLU A 187 6.96 7.19 10.79
N ARG A 188 7.35 7.03 9.53
CA ARG A 188 6.74 7.76 8.42
C ARG A 188 5.24 7.48 8.30
N ASP A 189 4.80 6.26 8.60
CA ASP A 189 3.43 5.80 8.42
C ASP A 189 2.56 5.90 9.69
N LEU A 190 3.14 6.25 10.85
CA LEU A 190 2.43 6.39 12.13
C LEU A 190 1.12 7.17 12.07
N PRO A 191 1.03 8.33 11.35
CA PRO A 191 -0.22 9.08 11.27
C PRO A 191 -1.38 8.31 10.64
N PHE A 192 -1.09 7.25 9.88
CA PHE A 192 -2.07 6.44 9.17
C PHE A 192 -2.44 5.14 9.88
N TYR A 193 -1.82 4.83 11.02
CA TYR A 193 -2.23 3.67 11.83
C TYR A 193 -3.47 4.00 12.63
N ASP A 194 -4.62 3.74 12.01
CA ASP A 194 -5.96 3.91 12.56
C ASP A 194 -6.81 2.70 12.14
N ALA A 195 -7.55 2.15 13.09
CA ALA A 195 -8.32 0.92 12.88
C ALA A 195 -9.71 1.17 12.27
N ALA A 196 -10.16 2.42 12.19
CA ALA A 196 -11.47 2.75 11.66
C ALA A 196 -11.59 2.42 10.16
N ILE A 197 -12.76 1.93 9.76
CA ILE A 197 -13.15 1.84 8.35
C ILE A 197 -14.28 2.85 8.15
N THR A 198 -14.11 3.75 7.20
CA THR A 198 -15.09 4.83 6.98
C THR A 198 -16.01 4.54 5.79
N PRO A 199 -17.23 5.12 5.77
CA PRO A 199 -18.11 5.05 4.60
C PRO A 199 -17.45 5.63 3.34
N GLU A 200 -16.63 6.68 3.47
CA GLU A 200 -15.91 7.32 2.37
C GLU A 200 -14.90 6.36 1.73
N PHE A 201 -14.20 5.56 2.56
CA PHE A 201 -13.30 4.52 2.03
C PHE A 201 -14.09 3.48 1.23
N VAL A 202 -15.22 2.98 1.74
CA VAL A 202 -16.03 1.97 1.03
C VAL A 202 -16.55 2.55 -0.29
N THR A 203 -17.02 3.79 -0.29
CA THR A 203 -17.48 4.49 -1.50
C THR A 203 -16.35 4.63 -2.54
N GLY A 204 -15.17 5.08 -2.11
CA GLY A 204 -14.00 5.24 -2.98
C GLY A 204 -13.52 3.90 -3.54
N MET A 205 -13.46 2.86 -2.70
CA MET A 205 -13.11 1.50 -3.12
C MET A 205 -14.13 0.93 -4.11
N ASN A 206 -15.43 1.14 -3.89
CA ASN A 206 -16.47 0.71 -4.82
C ASN A 206 -16.30 1.39 -6.18
N ALA A 207 -16.05 2.70 -6.21
CA ALA A 207 -15.78 3.44 -7.44
C ALA A 207 -14.55 2.85 -8.16
N PHE A 208 -13.42 2.72 -7.46
CA PHE A 208 -12.21 2.11 -7.99
C PHE A 208 -12.47 0.71 -8.56
N CYS A 209 -13.17 -0.15 -7.84
CA CYS A 209 -13.45 -1.53 -8.29
C CYS A 209 -14.33 -1.55 -9.55
N ARG A 210 -15.30 -0.64 -9.67
CA ARG A 210 -16.13 -0.51 -10.89
C ARG A 210 -15.31 -0.01 -12.07
N ASP A 211 -14.51 1.03 -11.88
CA ASP A 211 -13.69 1.66 -12.94
C ASP A 211 -12.62 0.70 -13.47
N MET A 212 -12.14 -0.19 -12.61
CA MET A 212 -11.19 -1.24 -12.99
C MET A 212 -11.86 -2.53 -13.46
N GLY A 213 -13.20 -2.57 -13.56
CA GLY A 213 -13.94 -3.76 -14.02
C GLY A 213 -13.93 -4.96 -13.06
N LEU A 214 -13.60 -4.73 -11.78
CA LEU A 214 -13.52 -5.78 -10.75
C LEU A 214 -14.89 -6.10 -10.14
N MET A 215 -15.84 -5.19 -10.28
CA MET A 215 -17.15 -5.27 -9.64
C MET A 215 -18.21 -4.56 -10.48
N THR A 216 -19.45 -5.05 -10.45
CA THR A 216 -20.60 -4.42 -11.12
C THR A 216 -21.61 -3.81 -10.15
N GLY A 217 -21.51 -4.10 -8.86
CA GLY A 217 -22.41 -3.60 -7.82
C GLY A 217 -21.90 -2.35 -7.11
N ASP A 218 -22.68 -1.92 -6.14
CA ASP A 218 -22.33 -0.82 -5.23
C ASP A 218 -22.78 -1.20 -3.81
N PRO A 219 -22.08 -2.15 -3.14
CA PRO A 219 -22.46 -2.61 -1.81
C PRO A 219 -22.38 -1.47 -0.80
N SER A 220 -23.33 -1.40 0.12
CA SER A 220 -23.33 -0.42 1.19
C SER A 220 -22.20 -0.66 2.19
N PHE A 221 -21.94 0.32 3.04
CA PHE A 221 -20.99 0.20 4.13
C PHE A 221 -21.34 -1.02 5.04
N GLU A 222 -22.61 -1.17 5.38
CA GLU A 222 -23.13 -2.25 6.23
C GLU A 222 -23.05 -3.62 5.55
N ASP A 223 -23.09 -3.67 4.21
CA ASP A 223 -22.94 -4.91 3.46
C ASP A 223 -21.52 -5.47 3.56
N VAL A 224 -20.51 -4.63 3.64
CA VAL A 224 -19.10 -5.03 3.59
C VAL A 224 -18.38 -4.93 4.93
N VAL A 225 -18.78 -4.03 5.84
CA VAL A 225 -18.14 -3.81 7.14
C VAL A 225 -18.89 -4.51 8.27
N ALA A 226 -18.16 -5.17 9.15
CA ALA A 226 -18.69 -5.78 10.39
C ALA A 226 -18.80 -4.71 11.49
N THR A 227 -19.80 -3.85 11.39
CA THR A 227 -19.97 -2.64 12.22
C THR A 227 -20.14 -2.93 13.72
N GLN A 228 -20.52 -4.17 14.10
CA GLN A 228 -20.62 -4.58 15.51
C GLN A 228 -19.27 -4.55 16.26
N PHE A 229 -18.14 -4.44 15.57
CA PHE A 229 -16.81 -4.32 16.17
C PHE A 229 -16.27 -2.87 16.15
N SER A 230 -17.02 -1.91 15.63
CA SER A 230 -16.54 -0.53 15.46
C SER A 230 -16.20 0.18 16.78
N ASN A 231 -16.82 -0.23 17.88
CA ASN A 231 -16.50 0.30 19.21
C ASN A 231 -15.13 -0.13 19.77
N LEU A 232 -14.42 -1.00 19.05
CA LEU A 232 -13.08 -1.47 19.40
C LEU A 232 -11.97 -0.71 18.66
N TRP A 233 -12.31 0.10 17.67
CA TRP A 233 -11.36 0.85 16.83
C TRP A 233 -10.69 2.01 17.57
#